data_5f8083fc56203c0fb4355ca5fd4b6e5a
#
_entry.id   5f8083fc56203c0fb4355ca5fd4b6e5a
#
_cell.length_a   1.000
_cell.length_b   1.000
_cell.length_c   1.000
_cell.angle_alpha   90.00
_cell.angle_beta   90.00
_cell.angle_gamma   90.00
#
_symmetry.space_group_name_H-M   'P 1'
#
loop_
_entity.id
_entity.type
_entity.pdbx_description
1 polymer ?
#
loop_
_entity_poly.entity_id
_entity_poly.type
_entity_poly.pdbx_seq_one_letter_code
_entity_poly.pdbx_strand_id
1 'polypeptide(L)'
;RRLRESCRCYESSGNEDEAVNVLKDILSYDENYEDAVKALADIYYKKEDADNLTKLIRKYQDGKCSNAVKNYIVKEPSASKEPGSYDDDVELKFTCDSGCVVYYTTDGKEPDIKSTLYDGTAIKLETGTTKIKAVSVNSVGVYSKVVEFEYVVEYGAPAAPDVTPASGKYSDGEKIKINNIPDKCKAYYTTDGTTP
;
A
#
# COMPACT_ATOMS: atom_id res chain seq x y z
N ARG A 1 37.68 20.85 0.30
CA ARG A 1 37.52 22.31 0.12
C ARG A 1 37.29 22.68 -1.35
N ARG A 2 38.14 22.23 -2.29
CA ARG A 2 38.02 22.46 -3.75
C ARG A 2 36.67 21.94 -4.32
N LEU A 3 36.18 20.79 -3.88
CA LEU A 3 34.95 20.17 -4.38
C LEU A 3 33.70 20.95 -3.99
N ARG A 4 33.66 21.56 -2.77
CA ARG A 4 32.56 22.46 -2.35
C ARG A 4 32.53 23.75 -3.17
N GLU A 5 33.71 24.29 -3.50
CA GLU A 5 33.82 25.51 -4.32
C GLU A 5 33.38 25.24 -5.76
N SER A 6 33.75 24.09 -6.34
CA SER A 6 33.27 23.69 -7.68
C SER A 6 31.74 23.51 -7.73
N CYS A 7 31.12 22.82 -6.77
CA CYS A 7 29.66 22.68 -6.74
C CYS A 7 28.93 24.02 -6.69
N ARG A 8 29.39 24.96 -5.84
CA ARG A 8 28.79 26.30 -5.75
C ARG A 8 28.99 27.11 -7.03
N CYS A 9 30.08 26.94 -7.76
CA CYS A 9 30.30 27.61 -9.03
C CYS A 9 29.33 27.12 -10.11
N TYR A 10 29.02 25.82 -10.18
CA TYR A 10 28.08 25.28 -11.15
C TYR A 10 26.62 25.63 -10.80
N GLU A 11 26.25 25.61 -9.52
CA GLU A 11 24.94 26.11 -9.07
C GLU A 11 24.71 27.58 -9.44
N SER A 12 25.74 28.41 -9.37
CA SER A 12 25.67 29.85 -9.71
C SER A 12 25.78 30.12 -11.20
N SER A 13 26.33 29.21 -12.01
CA SER A 13 26.44 29.33 -13.46
C SER A 13 25.22 28.87 -14.25
N GLY A 14 24.22 28.29 -13.60
CA GLY A 14 23.00 27.77 -14.23
C GLY A 14 23.21 26.48 -15.04
N ASN A 15 24.38 25.85 -14.96
CA ASN A 15 24.68 24.58 -15.65
C ASN A 15 24.43 23.38 -14.70
N GLU A 16 23.17 23.12 -14.41
CA GLU A 16 22.74 22.07 -13.46
C GLU A 16 23.13 20.65 -13.92
N ASP A 17 23.16 20.38 -15.22
CA ASP A 17 23.53 19.06 -15.74
C ASP A 17 25.02 18.74 -15.48
N GLU A 18 25.87 19.73 -15.61
CA GLU A 18 27.29 19.60 -15.31
C GLU A 18 27.52 19.47 -13.79
N ALA A 19 26.77 20.22 -12.99
CA ALA A 19 26.76 20.07 -11.53
C ALA A 19 26.38 18.65 -11.12
N VAL A 20 25.36 18.06 -11.72
CA VAL A 20 24.94 16.65 -11.46
C VAL A 20 26.07 15.68 -11.77
N ASN A 21 26.78 15.84 -12.89
CA ASN A 21 27.91 14.98 -13.26
C ASN A 21 29.05 15.07 -12.24
N VAL A 22 29.46 16.28 -11.87
CA VAL A 22 30.50 16.49 -10.86
C VAL A 22 30.13 15.90 -9.52
N LEU A 23 28.87 16.05 -9.08
CA LEU A 23 28.37 15.47 -7.83
C LEU A 23 28.37 13.93 -7.86
N LYS A 24 27.99 13.33 -8.99
CA LYS A 24 28.09 11.87 -9.18
C LYS A 24 29.55 11.40 -9.16
N ASP A 25 30.46 12.13 -9.76
CA ASP A 25 31.90 11.81 -9.70
C ASP A 25 32.41 11.85 -8.24
N ILE A 26 32.03 12.87 -7.47
CA ILE A 26 32.35 12.95 -6.05
C ILE A 26 31.86 11.70 -5.31
N LEU A 27 30.60 11.30 -5.54
CA LEU A 27 30.00 10.13 -4.90
C LEU A 27 30.58 8.80 -5.39
N SER A 28 31.29 8.79 -6.52
CA SER A 28 32.06 7.62 -6.97
C SER A 28 33.33 7.39 -6.14
N TYR A 29 33.91 8.46 -5.56
CA TYR A 29 35.09 8.39 -4.68
C TYR A 29 34.69 8.24 -3.20
N ASP A 30 33.66 8.95 -2.76
CA ASP A 30 33.09 8.88 -1.41
C ASP A 30 31.57 8.86 -1.48
N GLU A 31 31.00 7.67 -1.49
CA GLU A 31 29.54 7.49 -1.59
C GLU A 31 28.76 8.06 -0.40
N ASN A 32 29.44 8.31 0.72
CA ASN A 32 28.83 8.86 1.94
C ASN A 32 29.13 10.37 2.11
N TYR A 33 29.52 11.06 1.04
CA TYR A 33 29.72 12.50 1.12
C TYR A 33 28.37 13.25 1.18
N GLU A 34 27.92 13.54 2.39
CA GLU A 34 26.56 14.04 2.69
C GLU A 34 26.20 15.33 1.93
N ASP A 35 27.17 16.27 1.80
CA ASP A 35 26.94 17.52 1.08
C ASP A 35 26.64 17.28 -0.42
N ALA A 36 27.28 16.28 -1.05
CA ALA A 36 27.00 15.96 -2.45
C ALA A 36 25.65 15.25 -2.63
N VAL A 37 25.28 14.38 -1.71
CA VAL A 37 23.96 13.74 -1.69
C VAL A 37 22.87 14.81 -1.57
N LYS A 38 23.04 15.77 -0.64
CA LYS A 38 22.10 16.86 -0.44
C LYS A 38 21.97 17.73 -1.67
N ALA A 39 23.10 18.16 -2.26
CA ALA A 39 23.10 19.00 -3.46
C ALA A 39 22.42 18.30 -4.65
N LEU A 40 22.64 17.00 -4.83
CA LEU A 40 21.93 16.20 -5.85
C LEU A 40 20.43 16.17 -5.59
N ALA A 41 19.99 15.98 -4.35
CA ALA A 41 18.59 15.96 -3.98
C ALA A 41 17.93 17.33 -4.29
N ASP A 42 18.60 18.43 -3.91
CA ASP A 42 18.13 19.79 -4.16
C ASP A 42 17.99 20.05 -5.69
N ILE A 43 18.98 19.64 -6.51
CA ILE A 43 18.95 19.81 -7.97
C ILE A 43 17.81 18.97 -8.59
N TYR A 44 17.69 17.67 -8.24
CA TYR A 44 16.64 16.83 -8.78
C TYR A 44 15.25 17.32 -8.40
N TYR A 45 15.06 17.77 -7.15
CA TYR A 45 13.81 18.37 -6.71
C TYR A 45 13.44 19.64 -7.51
N LYS A 46 14.40 20.55 -7.70
CA LYS A 46 14.23 21.79 -8.47
C LYS A 46 13.90 21.51 -9.95
N LYS A 47 14.50 20.47 -10.53
CA LYS A 47 14.26 20.03 -11.91
C LYS A 47 12.99 19.18 -12.06
N GLU A 48 12.28 18.89 -10.97
CA GLU A 48 11.15 17.96 -10.94
C GLU A 48 11.51 16.56 -11.49
N ASP A 49 12.80 16.18 -11.36
CA ASP A 49 13.32 14.87 -11.77
C ASP A 49 12.98 13.82 -10.68
N ALA A 50 11.71 13.45 -10.64
CA ALA A 50 11.16 12.54 -9.64
C ALA A 50 11.85 11.18 -9.64
N ASP A 51 12.22 10.67 -10.81
CA ASP A 51 12.85 9.35 -10.96
C ASP A 51 14.22 9.30 -10.30
N ASN A 52 15.08 10.28 -10.61
CA ASN A 52 16.41 10.34 -10.02
C ASN A 52 16.36 10.71 -8.54
N LEU A 53 15.43 11.57 -8.13
CA LEU A 53 15.21 11.92 -6.72
C LEU A 53 14.73 10.69 -5.92
N THR A 54 13.77 9.94 -6.43
CA THR A 54 13.29 8.69 -5.79
C THR A 54 14.42 7.67 -5.64
N LYS A 55 15.25 7.47 -6.67
CA LYS A 55 16.41 6.56 -6.60
C LYS A 55 17.43 7.03 -5.55
N LEU A 56 17.69 8.33 -5.49
CA LEU A 56 18.61 8.91 -4.51
C LEU A 56 18.09 8.72 -3.08
N ILE A 57 16.81 9.01 -2.84
CA ILE A 57 16.16 8.80 -1.54
C ILE A 57 16.27 7.34 -1.13
N ARG A 58 15.87 6.40 -1.99
CA ARG A 58 15.91 4.95 -1.69
C ARG A 58 17.32 4.46 -1.34
N LYS A 59 18.36 5.03 -1.98
CA LYS A 59 19.74 4.68 -1.69
C LYS A 59 20.20 5.15 -0.31
N TYR A 60 19.78 6.35 0.12
CA TYR A 60 20.38 7.01 1.27
C TYR A 60 19.50 7.15 2.51
N GLN A 61 18.17 6.95 2.39
CA GLN A 61 17.23 7.22 3.50
C GLN A 61 17.48 6.38 4.76
N ASP A 62 18.05 5.18 4.64
CA ASP A 62 18.32 4.27 5.75
C ASP A 62 19.82 4.22 6.12
N GLY A 63 20.65 5.11 5.52
CA GLY A 63 22.10 5.10 5.66
C GLY A 63 22.68 6.32 6.38
N LYS A 64 24.01 6.46 6.27
CA LYS A 64 24.78 7.54 6.90
C LYS A 64 24.37 8.94 6.44
N CYS A 65 23.88 9.06 5.18
CA CYS A 65 23.45 10.32 4.58
C CYS A 65 21.92 10.52 4.65
N SER A 66 21.22 9.83 5.55
CA SER A 66 19.76 9.95 5.68
C SER A 66 19.28 11.38 5.93
N ASN A 67 20.07 12.19 6.65
CA ASN A 67 19.76 13.61 6.87
C ASN A 67 19.75 14.43 5.56
N ALA A 68 20.57 14.07 4.58
CA ALA A 68 20.65 14.78 3.31
C ALA A 68 19.37 14.67 2.49
N VAL A 69 18.63 13.58 2.62
CA VAL A 69 17.41 13.29 1.84
C VAL A 69 16.11 13.39 2.64
N LYS A 70 16.17 13.55 3.97
CA LYS A 70 15.01 13.47 4.88
C LYS A 70 13.84 14.38 4.49
N ASN A 71 14.12 15.55 3.94
CA ASN A 71 13.08 16.54 3.58
C ASN A 71 12.31 16.15 2.30
N TYR A 72 12.81 15.16 1.56
CA TYR A 72 12.24 14.68 0.30
C TYR A 72 11.56 13.31 0.46
N ILE A 73 11.71 12.67 1.63
CA ILE A 73 11.09 11.36 1.90
C ILE A 73 9.58 11.51 1.91
N VAL A 74 8.92 10.72 1.07
CA VAL A 74 7.47 10.55 1.08
C VAL A 74 7.15 9.37 2.00
N LYS A 75 6.21 9.57 2.93
CA LYS A 75 5.79 8.50 3.84
C LYS A 75 4.95 7.46 3.12
N GLU A 76 5.10 6.24 3.58
CA GLU A 76 4.33 5.09 3.13
C GLU A 76 2.83 5.30 3.42
N PRO A 77 1.94 4.77 2.57
CA PRO A 77 0.52 4.78 2.86
C PRO A 77 0.20 3.85 4.02
N SER A 78 -0.83 4.20 4.78
CA SER A 78 -1.35 3.37 5.86
C SER A 78 -2.70 2.79 5.48
N ALA A 79 -2.96 1.55 5.92
CA ALA A 79 -4.23 0.89 5.73
C ALA A 79 -5.13 1.07 6.97
N SER A 80 -6.44 1.15 6.78
CA SER A 80 -7.44 1.30 7.85
C SER A 80 -7.64 0.04 8.69
N LYS A 81 -7.17 -1.10 8.19
CA LYS A 81 -7.21 -2.40 8.87
C LYS A 81 -5.79 -2.96 8.91
N GLU A 82 -5.40 -3.54 10.03
CA GLU A 82 -4.12 -4.24 10.14
C GLU A 82 -4.11 -5.50 9.26
N PRO A 83 -2.96 -5.88 8.68
CA PRO A 83 -2.82 -7.16 7.99
C PRO A 83 -3.15 -8.34 8.93
N GLY A 84 -3.79 -9.37 8.39
CA GLY A 84 -4.17 -10.54 9.21
C GLY A 84 -5.36 -11.30 8.67
N SER A 85 -5.89 -12.22 9.51
CA SER A 85 -7.04 -13.06 9.19
C SER A 85 -8.31 -12.50 9.81
N TYR A 86 -9.40 -12.57 9.05
CA TYR A 86 -10.72 -12.05 9.38
C TYR A 86 -11.78 -13.10 9.07
N ASP A 87 -12.81 -13.17 9.89
CA ASP A 87 -13.96 -14.05 9.75
C ASP A 87 -15.24 -13.32 9.34
N ASP A 88 -15.12 -12.04 9.02
CA ASP A 88 -16.17 -11.14 8.54
C ASP A 88 -15.77 -10.38 7.26
N ASP A 89 -16.69 -9.57 6.73
CA ASP A 89 -16.42 -8.70 5.59
C ASP A 89 -15.35 -7.66 5.94
N VAL A 90 -14.35 -7.53 5.11
CA VAL A 90 -13.27 -6.56 5.26
C VAL A 90 -13.38 -5.48 4.19
N GLU A 91 -13.49 -4.24 4.64
CA GLU A 91 -13.38 -3.05 3.81
C GLU A 91 -12.12 -2.28 4.20
N LEU A 92 -11.27 -2.04 3.22
CA LEU A 92 -9.98 -1.41 3.39
C LEU A 92 -10.00 0.00 2.82
N LYS A 93 -9.39 0.95 3.54
CA LYS A 93 -9.13 2.31 3.05
C LYS A 93 -7.66 2.64 3.25
N PHE A 94 -7.09 3.37 2.30
CA PHE A 94 -5.75 3.91 2.43
C PHE A 94 -5.77 5.38 2.85
N THR A 95 -4.74 5.76 3.60
CA THR A 95 -4.44 7.15 3.94
C THR A 95 -2.97 7.45 3.65
N CYS A 96 -2.67 8.67 3.25
CA CYS A 96 -1.31 9.18 3.03
C CYS A 96 -1.21 10.63 3.52
N ASP A 97 0.01 11.17 3.54
CA ASP A 97 0.25 12.56 3.92
C ASP A 97 -0.46 13.52 2.92
N SER A 98 -0.75 14.73 3.39
CA SER A 98 -1.35 15.78 2.58
C SER A 98 -0.52 16.09 1.33
N GLY A 99 -1.17 16.20 0.19
CA GLY A 99 -0.51 16.44 -1.11
C GLY A 99 0.06 15.17 -1.76
N CYS A 100 -0.17 13.99 -1.18
CA CYS A 100 0.14 12.70 -1.78
C CYS A 100 -1.12 12.00 -2.27
N VAL A 101 -0.93 11.09 -3.22
CA VAL A 101 -1.92 10.12 -3.69
C VAL A 101 -1.38 8.72 -3.51
N VAL A 102 -2.27 7.73 -3.44
CA VAL A 102 -1.89 6.31 -3.27
C VAL A 102 -2.15 5.55 -4.56
N TYR A 103 -1.15 4.82 -5.04
CA TYR A 103 -1.31 3.80 -6.07
C TYR A 103 -1.15 2.42 -5.45
N TYR A 104 -1.91 1.44 -5.93
CA TYR A 104 -1.86 0.09 -5.40
C TYR A 104 -2.05 -0.98 -6.48
N THR A 105 -1.62 -2.20 -6.15
CA THR A 105 -1.82 -3.43 -6.95
C THR A 105 -2.34 -4.54 -6.06
N THR A 106 -3.07 -5.49 -6.66
CA THR A 106 -3.57 -6.70 -6.00
C THR A 106 -3.03 -7.97 -6.65
N ASP A 107 -2.12 -7.83 -7.63
CA ASP A 107 -1.52 -8.93 -8.40
C ASP A 107 -0.06 -9.22 -7.99
N GLY A 108 0.41 -8.58 -6.91
CA GLY A 108 1.77 -8.75 -6.38
C GLY A 108 2.86 -7.96 -7.09
N LYS A 109 2.53 -7.22 -8.17
CA LYS A 109 3.49 -6.34 -8.85
C LYS A 109 3.78 -5.09 -8.03
N GLU A 110 4.94 -4.49 -8.27
CA GLU A 110 5.29 -3.19 -7.68
C GLU A 110 4.38 -2.09 -8.26
N PRO A 111 3.69 -1.31 -7.40
CA PRO A 111 2.83 -0.23 -7.86
C PRO A 111 3.63 0.95 -8.40
N ASP A 112 3.12 1.55 -9.48
CA ASP A 112 3.61 2.76 -10.11
C ASP A 112 2.43 3.69 -10.50
N ILE A 113 2.70 4.80 -11.18
CA ILE A 113 1.67 5.76 -11.65
C ILE A 113 0.70 5.17 -12.70
N LYS A 114 0.97 3.97 -13.24
CA LYS A 114 0.07 3.26 -14.17
C LYS A 114 -0.81 2.24 -13.43
N SER A 115 -0.51 1.99 -12.16
CA SER A 115 -1.29 1.12 -11.30
C SER A 115 -2.62 1.78 -10.90
N THR A 116 -3.46 1.07 -10.17
CA THR A 116 -4.75 1.60 -9.73
C THR A 116 -4.55 2.77 -8.78
N LEU A 117 -5.06 3.94 -9.16
CA LEU A 117 -5.13 5.10 -8.27
C LEU A 117 -6.23 4.87 -7.24
N TYR A 118 -5.90 5.03 -5.95
CA TYR A 118 -6.88 4.99 -4.89
C TYR A 118 -7.70 6.29 -4.86
N ASP A 119 -9.01 6.18 -5.05
CA ASP A 119 -9.94 7.29 -5.17
C ASP A 119 -10.67 7.65 -3.86
N GLY A 120 -10.31 7.00 -2.75
CA GLY A 120 -10.97 7.17 -1.45
C GLY A 120 -12.12 6.19 -1.19
N THR A 121 -12.54 5.40 -2.18
CA THR A 121 -13.56 4.37 -2.02
C THR A 121 -13.02 3.18 -1.25
N ALA A 122 -13.82 2.61 -0.35
CA ALA A 122 -13.41 1.41 0.38
C ALA A 122 -13.21 0.23 -0.56
N ILE A 123 -12.08 -0.44 -0.44
CA ILE A 123 -11.74 -1.66 -1.19
C ILE A 123 -12.32 -2.83 -0.41
N LYS A 124 -13.31 -3.49 -0.98
CA LYS A 124 -13.89 -4.70 -0.40
C LYS A 124 -13.01 -5.89 -0.75
N LEU A 125 -12.61 -6.65 0.27
CA LEU A 125 -11.81 -7.86 0.09
C LEU A 125 -12.72 -9.07 -0.08
N GLU A 126 -12.40 -9.91 -1.07
CA GLU A 126 -13.10 -11.16 -1.31
C GLU A 126 -12.56 -12.28 -0.38
N THR A 127 -13.33 -13.36 -0.24
CA THR A 127 -12.92 -14.55 0.50
C THR A 127 -11.63 -15.14 -0.08
N GLY A 128 -10.71 -15.53 0.80
CA GLY A 128 -9.39 -16.05 0.46
C GLY A 128 -8.27 -15.06 0.83
N THR A 129 -7.07 -15.28 0.29
CA THR A 129 -5.89 -14.46 0.57
C THR A 129 -5.76 -13.35 -0.46
N THR A 130 -5.70 -12.12 0.01
CA THR A 130 -5.43 -10.94 -0.83
C THR A 130 -4.13 -10.28 -0.39
N LYS A 131 -3.20 -10.11 -1.34
CA LYS A 131 -1.95 -9.35 -1.16
C LYS A 131 -2.06 -8.04 -1.90
N ILE A 132 -1.89 -6.94 -1.18
CA ILE A 132 -1.96 -5.59 -1.74
C ILE A 132 -0.61 -4.93 -1.53
N LYS A 133 -0.02 -4.42 -2.60
CA LYS A 133 1.13 -3.52 -2.53
C LYS A 133 0.67 -2.10 -2.79
N ALA A 134 1.13 -1.17 -1.98
CA ALA A 134 0.75 0.23 -2.11
C ALA A 134 1.96 1.16 -1.97
N VAL A 135 1.88 2.32 -2.62
CA VAL A 135 2.89 3.36 -2.60
C VAL A 135 2.22 4.74 -2.57
N SER A 136 2.77 5.67 -1.79
CA SER A 136 2.39 7.06 -1.85
C SER A 136 3.24 7.81 -2.87
N VAL A 137 2.64 8.72 -3.62
CA VAL A 137 3.34 9.58 -4.58
C VAL A 137 2.95 11.03 -4.31
N ASN A 138 3.93 11.92 -4.16
CA ASN A 138 3.67 13.34 -3.93
C ASN A 138 3.43 14.10 -5.25
N SER A 139 3.12 15.39 -5.16
CA SER A 139 2.84 16.25 -6.31
C SER A 139 3.99 16.41 -7.30
N VAL A 140 5.23 16.17 -6.88
CA VAL A 140 6.44 16.20 -7.73
C VAL A 140 6.65 14.86 -8.44
N GLY A 141 5.95 13.80 -8.01
CA GLY A 141 6.10 12.45 -8.56
C GLY A 141 7.09 11.56 -7.80
N VAL A 142 7.55 11.97 -6.63
CA VAL A 142 8.45 11.18 -5.77
C VAL A 142 7.66 10.10 -5.06
N TYR A 143 8.21 8.88 -5.08
CA TYR A 143 7.59 7.70 -4.49
C TYR A 143 8.07 7.44 -3.06
N SER A 144 7.16 6.97 -2.20
CA SER A 144 7.51 6.35 -0.93
C SER A 144 8.18 4.98 -1.14
N LYS A 145 8.54 4.30 -0.05
CA LYS A 145 8.72 2.85 -0.07
C LYS A 145 7.38 2.18 -0.38
N VAL A 146 7.45 1.00 -1.00
CA VAL A 146 6.28 0.15 -1.21
C VAL A 146 6.00 -0.61 0.07
N VAL A 147 4.73 -0.63 0.48
CA VAL A 147 4.25 -1.42 1.62
C VAL A 147 3.41 -2.57 1.09
N GLU A 148 3.58 -3.74 1.66
CA GLU A 148 2.77 -4.92 1.38
C GLU A 148 1.84 -5.21 2.55
N PHE A 149 0.57 -5.45 2.24
CA PHE A 149 -0.48 -5.85 3.17
C PHE A 149 -1.04 -7.19 2.74
N GLU A 150 -1.11 -8.15 3.65
CA GLU A 150 -1.70 -9.47 3.39
C GLU A 150 -2.91 -9.66 4.29
N TYR A 151 -4.05 -9.98 3.67
CA TYR A 151 -5.30 -10.24 4.35
C TYR A 151 -5.83 -11.61 3.95
N VAL A 152 -6.34 -12.34 4.93
CA VAL A 152 -7.03 -13.62 4.73
C VAL A 152 -8.45 -13.45 5.22
N VAL A 153 -9.44 -13.61 4.34
CA VAL A 153 -10.87 -13.54 4.68
C VAL A 153 -11.44 -14.95 4.58
N GLU A 154 -11.80 -15.54 5.72
CA GLU A 154 -12.35 -16.90 5.80
C GLU A 154 -13.52 -16.91 6.76
N TYR A 155 -14.73 -17.05 6.23
CA TYR A 155 -15.92 -17.18 7.09
C TYR A 155 -15.93 -18.54 7.78
N GLY A 156 -16.21 -18.54 9.09
CA GLY A 156 -16.46 -19.75 9.86
C GLY A 156 -17.68 -20.52 9.31
N ALA A 157 -17.77 -21.79 9.63
CA ALA A 157 -18.96 -22.56 9.31
C ALA A 157 -20.20 -21.91 9.96
N PRO A 158 -21.28 -21.66 9.20
CA PRO A 158 -22.50 -21.08 9.77
C PRO A 158 -23.10 -22.01 10.83
N ALA A 159 -23.71 -21.42 11.86
CA ALA A 159 -24.46 -22.19 12.84
C ALA A 159 -25.61 -22.97 12.14
N ALA A 160 -25.88 -24.17 12.62
CA ALA A 160 -26.99 -24.96 12.13
C ALA A 160 -28.31 -24.20 12.36
N PRO A 161 -29.23 -24.19 11.37
CA PRO A 161 -30.53 -23.56 11.55
C PRO A 161 -31.38 -24.32 12.58
N ASP A 162 -32.25 -23.59 13.28
CA ASP A 162 -33.25 -24.16 14.18
C ASP A 162 -34.53 -24.49 13.43
N VAL A 163 -35.26 -25.46 13.92
CA VAL A 163 -36.53 -25.89 13.34
C VAL A 163 -37.65 -25.76 14.38
N THR A 164 -38.72 -25.14 13.98
CA THR A 164 -39.93 -25.03 14.80
C THR A 164 -41.14 -25.64 14.08
N PRO A 165 -41.93 -26.50 14.72
CA PRO A 165 -41.73 -27.10 16.06
C PRO A 165 -40.53 -28.02 16.10
N ALA A 166 -40.02 -28.31 17.32
CA ALA A 166 -38.91 -29.25 17.53
C ALA A 166 -39.26 -30.64 17.02
N SER A 167 -38.23 -31.51 16.85
CA SER A 167 -38.48 -32.89 16.39
C SER A 167 -39.50 -33.61 17.30
N GLY A 168 -40.52 -34.27 16.72
CA GLY A 168 -41.60 -34.95 17.46
C GLY A 168 -42.63 -35.53 16.52
N LYS A 169 -43.77 -36.04 17.15
CA LYS A 169 -44.95 -36.48 16.42
C LYS A 169 -45.97 -35.37 16.43
N TYR A 170 -46.45 -34.99 15.27
CA TYR A 170 -47.36 -33.87 15.07
C TYR A 170 -48.63 -34.34 14.28
N SER A 171 -49.68 -33.56 14.35
CA SER A 171 -50.88 -33.77 13.56
C SER A 171 -50.60 -33.49 12.09
N ASP A 172 -51.39 -34.11 11.22
CA ASP A 172 -51.33 -33.81 9.78
C ASP A 172 -51.58 -32.34 9.50
N GLY A 173 -50.78 -31.75 8.62
CA GLY A 173 -50.85 -30.34 8.25
C GLY A 173 -50.07 -29.35 9.11
N GLU A 174 -49.27 -29.85 10.11
CA GLU A 174 -48.40 -29.00 10.89
C GLU A 174 -47.31 -28.37 9.98
N LYS A 175 -47.10 -27.07 10.17
CA LYS A 175 -46.12 -26.33 9.38
C LYS A 175 -44.76 -26.25 10.08
N ILE A 176 -43.73 -26.65 9.39
CA ILE A 176 -42.36 -26.58 9.88
C ILE A 176 -41.78 -25.22 9.40
N LYS A 177 -41.12 -24.52 10.30
CA LYS A 177 -40.39 -23.28 9.99
C LYS A 177 -38.92 -23.45 10.33
N ILE A 178 -38.04 -23.12 9.40
CA ILE A 178 -36.60 -23.04 9.60
C ILE A 178 -36.28 -21.61 10.05
N ASN A 179 -35.57 -21.50 11.19
CA ASN A 179 -35.23 -20.22 11.82
C ASN A 179 -33.73 -20.09 11.97
N ASN A 180 -33.26 -18.91 12.37
CA ASN A 180 -31.87 -18.62 12.67
C ASN A 180 -30.91 -18.93 11.50
N ILE A 181 -31.35 -18.62 10.26
CA ILE A 181 -30.49 -18.64 9.09
C ILE A 181 -29.63 -17.37 9.15
N PRO A 182 -28.28 -17.51 9.29
CA PRO A 182 -27.42 -16.34 9.32
C PRO A 182 -27.52 -15.51 8.04
N ASP A 183 -27.23 -14.21 8.12
CA ASP A 183 -27.16 -13.33 6.96
C ASP A 183 -26.24 -13.91 5.90
N LYS A 184 -26.60 -13.76 4.63
CA LYS A 184 -25.88 -14.29 3.45
C LYS A 184 -25.88 -15.83 3.34
N CYS A 185 -26.52 -16.58 4.25
CA CYS A 185 -26.68 -18.03 4.19
C CYS A 185 -28.02 -18.44 3.57
N LYS A 186 -28.07 -19.65 3.02
CA LYS A 186 -29.30 -20.30 2.53
C LYS A 186 -29.44 -21.64 3.26
N ALA A 187 -30.63 -21.94 3.75
CA ALA A 187 -30.92 -23.26 4.29
C ALA A 187 -31.44 -24.18 3.17
N TYR A 188 -30.87 -25.36 3.10
CA TYR A 188 -31.34 -26.44 2.25
C TYR A 188 -31.92 -27.52 3.14
N TYR A 189 -32.95 -28.23 2.71
CA TYR A 189 -33.59 -29.31 3.46
C TYR A 189 -34.08 -30.42 2.53
N THR A 190 -34.18 -31.62 3.06
CA THR A 190 -34.81 -32.76 2.42
C THR A 190 -35.95 -33.25 3.30
N THR A 191 -36.90 -33.97 2.71
CA THR A 191 -38.06 -34.58 3.42
C THR A 191 -38.02 -36.10 3.43
N ASP A 192 -37.00 -36.68 2.82
CA ASP A 192 -36.81 -38.11 2.63
C ASP A 192 -35.67 -38.69 3.49
N GLY A 193 -35.03 -37.85 4.32
CA GLY A 193 -33.93 -38.25 5.18
C GLY A 193 -32.56 -38.33 4.49
N THR A 194 -32.49 -37.92 3.23
CA THR A 194 -31.20 -37.78 2.53
C THR A 194 -30.48 -36.50 2.99
N THR A 195 -29.16 -36.42 2.76
CA THR A 195 -28.39 -35.21 3.02
C THR A 195 -28.80 -34.11 2.00
N PRO A 196 -29.14 -32.88 2.46
CA PRO A 196 -29.46 -31.77 1.60
C PRO A 196 -28.27 -31.26 0.78
#